data_1789ee1ad099b5ac10e4148d47ce0874
#
_entry.id   1789ee1ad099b5ac10e4148d47ce0874
#
_cell.length_a   1.000
_cell.length_b   1.000
_cell.length_c   1.000
_cell.angle_alpha   90.00
_cell.angle_beta   90.00
_cell.angle_gamma   90.00
#
_symmetry.space_group_name_H-M   'P 1'
#
loop_
_entity.id
_entity.type
_entity.pdbx_description
1 polymer ?
#
loop_
_entity_poly.entity_id
_entity_poly.type
_entity_poly.pdbx_seq_one_letter_code
_entity_poly.pdbx_strand_id
1 'polypeptide(L)'
;NAILNYIHETGNADFVNGKMIFLQGSPEMKEKNGIKIGRLSGISAHYVPNYLQKNRLPSWETNCLEDWDTKVNRIVEETVQENMTVIAGIPSWVQMYFEKLNAKTHLKIGDLFKNFQLFIYGGVNYEPYRAKFENLIGRRIDSIELFPASEGFFAYQNSQKEKGMILLLNSGIFYEFVKADEFFVEKPQRITLKDVEVGINYVMI
;
A
#
# COMPACT_ATOMS: atom_id res chain seq x y z
N ASN A 1 11.53 -1.72 6.73
CA ASN A 1 11.31 -2.51 7.96
C ASN A 1 10.15 -3.49 7.80
N ALA A 2 8.93 -3.09 7.30
CA ALA A 2 7.77 -3.96 7.18
C ALA A 2 8.06 -5.26 6.40
N ILE A 3 8.64 -5.15 5.20
CA ILE A 3 9.02 -6.31 4.37
C ILE A 3 10.09 -7.16 5.07
N LEU A 4 11.08 -6.56 5.72
CA LEU A 4 12.11 -7.32 6.44
C LEU A 4 11.52 -8.09 7.62
N ASN A 5 10.60 -7.48 8.37
CA ASN A 5 9.89 -8.17 9.45
C ASN A 5 9.04 -9.33 8.92
N TYR A 6 8.34 -9.10 7.81
CA TYR A 6 7.57 -10.16 7.14
C TYR A 6 8.47 -11.35 6.74
N ILE A 7 9.61 -11.08 6.08
CA ILE A 7 10.57 -12.13 5.72
C ILE A 7 11.08 -12.87 6.97
N HIS A 8 11.43 -12.13 8.02
CA HIS A 8 11.92 -12.71 9.26
C HIS A 8 10.87 -13.61 9.95
N GLU A 9 9.60 -13.18 9.98
CA GLU A 9 8.51 -13.92 10.61
C GLU A 9 8.08 -15.16 9.82
N THR A 10 8.01 -15.03 8.50
CA THR A 10 7.46 -16.10 7.63
C THR A 10 8.51 -16.98 6.99
N GLY A 11 9.78 -16.54 6.96
CA GLY A 11 10.84 -17.17 6.19
C GLY A 11 10.70 -17.02 4.67
N ASN A 12 9.68 -16.29 4.21
CA ASN A 12 9.35 -16.15 2.80
C ASN A 12 9.99 -14.92 2.19
N ALA A 13 10.94 -15.12 1.27
CA ALA A 13 11.61 -14.08 0.50
C ALA A 13 11.47 -14.28 -1.02
N ASP A 14 10.83 -15.36 -1.47
CA ASP A 14 10.79 -15.75 -2.89
C ASP A 14 10.05 -14.75 -3.77
N PHE A 15 9.15 -13.96 -3.17
CA PHE A 15 8.42 -12.92 -3.89
C PHE A 15 9.31 -11.85 -4.53
N VAL A 16 10.55 -11.65 -4.05
CA VAL A 16 11.49 -10.69 -4.64
C VAL A 16 11.97 -11.08 -6.05
N ASN A 17 11.82 -12.36 -6.41
CA ASN A 17 12.25 -12.89 -7.70
C ASN A 17 11.24 -12.66 -8.83
N GLY A 18 10.04 -12.18 -8.52
CA GLY A 18 8.99 -11.90 -9.49
C GLY A 18 8.79 -10.42 -9.76
N LYS A 19 7.70 -10.12 -10.47
CA LYS A 19 7.28 -8.76 -10.76
C LYS A 19 6.42 -8.20 -9.62
N MET A 20 6.58 -6.92 -9.37
CA MET A 20 5.84 -6.16 -8.35
C MET A 20 5.03 -5.06 -9.01
N ILE A 21 3.72 -5.06 -8.78
CA ILE A 21 2.82 -3.98 -9.22
C ILE A 21 2.66 -2.94 -8.10
N PHE A 22 2.76 -1.66 -8.51
CA PHE A 22 2.42 -0.52 -7.67
C PHE A 22 1.27 0.26 -8.32
N LEU A 23 0.05 0.03 -7.84
CA LEU A 23 -1.13 0.77 -8.27
C LEU A 23 -1.17 2.11 -7.54
N GLN A 24 -0.81 3.17 -8.24
CA GLN A 24 -0.71 4.53 -7.71
C GLN A 24 -1.21 5.56 -8.72
N GLY A 25 -1.45 6.79 -8.26
CA GLY A 25 -1.72 7.92 -9.15
C GLY A 25 -0.53 8.23 -10.06
N SER A 26 -0.73 9.12 -11.04
CA SER A 26 0.36 9.55 -11.93
C SER A 26 1.56 10.07 -11.12
N PRO A 27 2.78 9.59 -11.44
CA PRO A 27 4.01 10.06 -10.83
C PRO A 27 4.53 11.37 -11.44
N GLU A 28 3.84 11.95 -12.40
CA GLU A 28 4.25 13.21 -13.01
C GLU A 28 4.28 14.34 -11.99
N MET A 29 5.34 15.15 -12.07
CA MET A 29 5.54 16.32 -11.24
C MET A 29 5.34 17.57 -12.07
N LYS A 30 4.56 18.51 -11.54
CA LYS A 30 4.46 19.89 -12.08
C LYS A 30 5.64 20.71 -11.58
N GLU A 31 5.99 21.74 -12.30
CA GLU A 31 6.99 22.70 -11.87
C GLU A 31 6.36 24.09 -11.70
N LYS A 32 6.66 24.74 -10.56
CA LYS A 32 6.25 26.12 -10.29
C LYS A 32 7.42 26.86 -9.68
N ASN A 33 7.87 27.90 -10.35
CA ASN A 33 9.02 28.72 -9.91
C ASN A 33 10.31 27.89 -9.65
N GLY A 34 10.59 26.90 -10.49
CA GLY A 34 11.76 26.03 -10.33
C GLY A 34 11.59 24.93 -9.27
N ILE A 35 10.45 24.86 -8.59
CA ILE A 35 10.17 23.85 -7.58
C ILE A 35 9.24 22.77 -8.16
N LYS A 36 9.68 21.53 -8.08
CA LYS A 36 8.85 20.37 -8.48
C LYS A 36 7.79 20.08 -7.42
N ILE A 37 6.55 19.94 -7.87
CA ILE A 37 5.37 19.69 -7.03
C ILE A 37 4.65 18.47 -7.55
N GLY A 38 4.37 17.52 -6.66
CA GLY A 38 3.66 16.29 -7.01
C GLY A 38 3.10 15.57 -5.80
N ARG A 39 2.38 14.47 -6.05
CA ARG A 39 1.92 13.57 -4.98
C ARG A 39 3.14 12.86 -4.36
N LEU A 40 3.10 12.56 -3.06
CA LEU A 40 4.19 11.88 -2.37
C LEU A 40 4.57 10.55 -3.04
N SER A 41 3.57 9.76 -3.46
CA SER A 41 3.80 8.50 -4.20
C SER A 41 4.51 8.73 -5.55
N GLY A 42 4.20 9.83 -6.23
CA GLY A 42 4.86 10.25 -7.45
C GLY A 42 6.32 10.66 -7.19
N ILE A 43 6.55 11.51 -6.19
CA ILE A 43 7.90 11.91 -5.77
C ILE A 43 8.73 10.67 -5.45
N SER A 44 8.19 9.77 -4.61
CA SER A 44 8.88 8.53 -4.21
C SER A 44 9.20 7.62 -5.41
N ALA A 45 8.36 7.62 -6.44
CA ALA A 45 8.58 6.81 -7.65
C ALA A 45 9.86 7.20 -8.39
N HIS A 46 10.29 8.47 -8.33
CA HIS A 46 11.53 8.94 -8.94
C HIS A 46 12.79 8.51 -8.18
N TYR A 47 12.67 8.11 -6.91
CA TYR A 47 13.80 7.73 -6.05
C TYR A 47 13.92 6.23 -5.83
N VAL A 48 13.16 5.41 -6.57
CA VAL A 48 13.30 3.95 -6.50
C VAL A 48 14.66 3.53 -7.05
N PRO A 49 15.47 2.76 -6.29
CA PRO A 49 16.76 2.28 -6.76
C PRO A 49 16.67 1.47 -8.07
N ASN A 50 17.64 1.66 -8.95
CA ASN A 50 17.64 1.04 -10.30
C ASN A 50 17.52 -0.49 -10.27
N TYR A 51 18.09 -1.15 -9.25
CA TYR A 51 18.01 -2.62 -9.13
C TYR A 51 16.60 -3.14 -8.84
N LEU A 52 15.72 -2.30 -8.28
CA LEU A 52 14.30 -2.63 -8.08
C LEU A 52 13.41 -2.27 -9.27
N GLN A 53 13.86 -1.34 -10.12
CA GLN A 53 13.02 -0.83 -11.22
C GLN A 53 12.68 -1.90 -12.26
N LYS A 54 13.61 -2.81 -12.58
CA LYS A 54 13.37 -3.86 -13.59
C LYS A 54 12.34 -4.92 -13.22
N ASN A 55 12.02 -5.03 -11.94
CA ASN A 55 10.96 -5.92 -11.44
C ASN A 55 9.65 -5.18 -11.14
N ARG A 56 9.59 -3.89 -11.42
CA ARG A 56 8.46 -3.04 -11.11
C ARG A 56 7.55 -2.85 -12.32
N LEU A 57 6.25 -2.95 -12.10
CA LEU A 57 5.18 -2.67 -13.05
C LEU A 57 4.14 -1.74 -12.42
N PRO A 58 3.31 -1.06 -13.21
CA PRO A 58 3.39 -0.95 -14.66
C PRO A 58 4.60 -0.11 -15.13
N SER A 59 4.77 -0.01 -16.45
CA SER A 59 5.76 0.88 -17.06
C SER A 59 5.56 2.34 -16.60
N TRP A 60 6.61 3.15 -16.74
CA TRP A 60 6.53 4.58 -16.43
C TRP A 60 5.45 5.28 -17.26
N GLU A 61 5.40 4.96 -18.55
CA GLU A 61 4.43 5.52 -19.49
C GLU A 61 2.99 5.24 -19.06
N THR A 62 2.69 3.99 -18.72
CA THR A 62 1.38 3.60 -18.20
C THR A 62 1.07 4.25 -16.85
N ASN A 63 2.06 4.39 -15.98
CA ASN A 63 1.88 5.07 -14.69
C ASN A 63 1.52 6.55 -14.84
N CYS A 64 1.97 7.22 -15.90
CA CYS A 64 1.68 8.64 -16.17
C CYS A 64 0.25 8.89 -16.69
N LEU A 65 -0.49 7.84 -17.09
CA LEU A 65 -1.88 8.00 -17.52
C LEU A 65 -2.74 8.55 -16.36
N GLU A 66 -3.47 9.63 -16.66
CA GLU A 66 -4.37 10.27 -15.69
C GLU A 66 -5.75 9.59 -15.66
N ASP A 67 -6.27 9.17 -16.83
CA ASP A 67 -7.54 8.45 -16.91
C ASP A 67 -7.41 7.05 -16.31
N TRP A 68 -8.14 6.80 -15.21
CA TRP A 68 -8.00 5.58 -14.44
C TRP A 68 -8.43 4.33 -15.21
N ASP A 69 -9.50 4.40 -16.00
CA ASP A 69 -9.97 3.25 -16.77
C ASP A 69 -8.98 2.83 -17.86
N THR A 70 -8.45 3.80 -18.61
CA THR A 70 -7.40 3.58 -19.61
C THR A 70 -6.15 3.02 -18.94
N LYS A 71 -5.74 3.60 -17.81
CA LYS A 71 -4.58 3.16 -17.05
C LYS A 71 -4.70 1.71 -16.60
N VAL A 72 -5.83 1.33 -15.98
CA VAL A 72 -6.02 -0.05 -15.49
C VAL A 72 -6.07 -1.04 -16.65
N ASN A 73 -6.66 -0.68 -17.79
CA ASN A 73 -6.66 -1.55 -18.97
C ASN A 73 -5.22 -1.79 -19.47
N ARG A 74 -4.38 -0.74 -19.53
CA ARG A 74 -2.97 -0.87 -19.91
C ARG A 74 -2.19 -1.70 -18.90
N ILE A 75 -2.42 -1.53 -17.60
CA ILE A 75 -1.82 -2.36 -16.56
C ILE A 75 -2.18 -3.84 -16.76
N VAL A 76 -3.43 -4.15 -17.07
CA VAL A 76 -3.86 -5.52 -17.37
C VAL A 76 -3.11 -6.09 -18.59
N GLU A 77 -2.93 -5.29 -19.65
CA GLU A 77 -2.16 -5.72 -20.84
C GLU A 77 -0.69 -6.02 -20.52
N GLU A 78 -0.04 -5.13 -19.75
CA GLU A 78 1.36 -5.27 -19.36
C GLU A 78 1.63 -6.44 -18.42
N THR A 79 0.63 -6.86 -17.62
CA THR A 79 0.88 -7.77 -16.50
C THR A 79 0.33 -9.17 -16.70
N VAL A 80 -0.62 -9.37 -17.63
CA VAL A 80 -1.34 -10.64 -17.80
C VAL A 80 -0.44 -11.86 -18.09
N GLN A 81 0.74 -11.64 -18.65
CA GLN A 81 1.74 -12.69 -18.97
C GLN A 81 2.91 -12.73 -18.00
N GLU A 82 2.91 -11.86 -17.00
CA GLU A 82 4.04 -11.69 -16.10
C GLU A 82 3.95 -12.59 -14.86
N ASN A 83 5.08 -12.89 -14.26
CA ASN A 83 5.15 -13.60 -12.99
C ASN A 83 4.95 -12.60 -11.82
N MET A 84 3.72 -12.22 -11.56
CA MET A 84 3.38 -11.28 -10.50
C MET A 84 3.46 -11.94 -9.12
N THR A 85 4.24 -11.35 -8.22
CA THR A 85 4.44 -11.88 -6.86
C THR A 85 3.96 -10.94 -5.77
N VAL A 86 4.01 -9.64 -5.99
CA VAL A 86 3.59 -8.60 -5.04
C VAL A 86 2.70 -7.59 -5.73
N ILE A 87 1.63 -7.21 -5.08
CA ILE A 87 0.77 -6.10 -5.50
C ILE A 87 0.68 -5.11 -4.35
N ALA A 88 0.95 -3.83 -4.64
CA ALA A 88 0.79 -2.74 -3.70
C ALA A 88 -0.22 -1.71 -4.23
N GLY A 89 -1.13 -1.26 -3.37
CA GLY A 89 -2.11 -0.25 -3.75
C GLY A 89 -3.29 -0.15 -2.78
N ILE A 90 -4.11 0.85 -2.99
CA ILE A 90 -5.37 1.00 -2.25
C ILE A 90 -6.30 -0.16 -2.61
N PRO A 91 -6.94 -0.83 -1.64
CA PRO A 91 -7.78 -2.00 -1.89
C PRO A 91 -8.83 -1.84 -3.00
N SER A 92 -9.52 -0.70 -3.08
CA SER A 92 -10.51 -0.45 -4.14
C SER A 92 -9.89 -0.44 -5.55
N TRP A 93 -8.69 0.09 -5.72
CA TRP A 93 -7.99 0.10 -7.01
C TRP A 93 -7.52 -1.30 -7.41
N VAL A 94 -6.99 -2.05 -6.44
CA VAL A 94 -6.55 -3.43 -6.66
C VAL A 94 -7.75 -4.32 -6.99
N GLN A 95 -8.91 -4.11 -6.35
CA GLN A 95 -10.15 -4.82 -6.69
C GLN A 95 -10.53 -4.59 -8.16
N MET A 96 -10.57 -3.34 -8.61
CA MET A 96 -10.88 -3.02 -10.02
C MET A 96 -9.92 -3.71 -11.00
N TYR A 97 -8.63 -3.71 -10.68
CA TYR A 97 -7.62 -4.41 -11.47
C TYR A 97 -7.87 -5.92 -11.52
N PHE A 98 -8.17 -6.56 -10.39
CA PHE A 98 -8.49 -7.99 -10.35
C PHE A 98 -9.77 -8.33 -11.12
N GLU A 99 -10.80 -7.50 -11.01
CA GLU A 99 -12.05 -7.69 -11.74
C GLU A 99 -11.83 -7.61 -13.26
N LYS A 100 -11.02 -6.65 -13.74
CA LYS A 100 -10.65 -6.53 -15.16
C LYS A 100 -9.80 -7.71 -15.64
N LEU A 101 -8.84 -8.18 -14.86
CA LEU A 101 -8.06 -9.39 -15.17
C LEU A 101 -8.96 -10.63 -15.27
N ASN A 102 -9.84 -10.83 -14.29
CA ASN A 102 -10.78 -11.96 -14.29
C ASN A 102 -11.73 -11.90 -15.49
N ALA A 103 -12.26 -10.72 -15.83
CA ALA A 103 -13.11 -10.53 -17.00
C ALA A 103 -12.38 -10.85 -18.32
N LYS A 104 -11.08 -10.50 -18.41
CA LYS A 104 -10.26 -10.75 -19.61
C LYS A 104 -9.83 -12.21 -19.74
N THR A 105 -9.48 -12.85 -18.64
CA THR A 105 -8.83 -14.18 -18.64
C THR A 105 -9.77 -15.31 -18.28
N HIS A 106 -10.89 -15.00 -17.61
CA HIS A 106 -11.82 -15.97 -16.99
C HIS A 106 -11.15 -16.87 -15.93
N LEU A 107 -9.99 -16.48 -15.42
CA LEU A 107 -9.23 -17.20 -14.40
C LEU A 107 -9.28 -16.49 -13.04
N LYS A 108 -9.16 -17.23 -11.96
CA LYS A 108 -8.85 -16.65 -10.66
C LYS A 108 -7.45 -16.03 -10.68
N ILE A 109 -7.26 -14.95 -9.94
CA ILE A 109 -5.97 -14.24 -9.90
C ILE A 109 -4.85 -15.15 -9.41
N GLY A 110 -5.14 -16.04 -8.44
CA GLY A 110 -4.15 -17.00 -7.94
C GLY A 110 -3.79 -18.11 -8.92
N ASP A 111 -4.67 -18.41 -9.90
CA ASP A 111 -4.37 -19.35 -10.99
C ASP A 111 -3.58 -18.67 -12.12
N LEU A 112 -3.89 -17.40 -12.39
CA LEU A 112 -3.17 -16.58 -13.34
C LEU A 112 -1.75 -16.26 -12.84
N PHE A 113 -1.64 -15.79 -11.59
CA PHE A 113 -0.39 -15.44 -10.93
C PHE A 113 -0.08 -16.46 -9.82
N LYS A 114 0.43 -17.61 -10.21
CA LYS A 114 0.68 -18.75 -9.29
C LYS A 114 1.61 -18.39 -8.12
N ASN A 115 2.53 -17.45 -8.35
CA ASN A 115 3.49 -16.98 -7.36
C ASN A 115 3.07 -15.69 -6.66
N PHE A 116 1.82 -15.26 -6.81
CA PHE A 116 1.30 -14.10 -6.08
C PHE A 116 1.16 -14.43 -4.60
N GLN A 117 1.92 -13.75 -3.75
CA GLN A 117 2.09 -14.11 -2.33
C GLN A 117 1.74 -12.97 -1.39
N LEU A 118 1.94 -11.70 -1.80
CA LEU A 118 1.88 -10.59 -0.88
C LEU A 118 1.09 -9.41 -1.43
N PHE A 119 0.12 -8.94 -0.64
CA PHE A 119 -0.61 -7.70 -0.88
C PHE A 119 -0.18 -6.62 0.12
N ILE A 120 0.33 -5.50 -0.36
CA ILE A 120 0.73 -4.35 0.46
C ILE A 120 -0.29 -3.24 0.25
N TYR A 121 -0.89 -2.75 1.33
CA TYR A 121 -1.94 -1.74 1.25
C TYR A 121 -1.80 -0.67 2.34
N GLY A 122 -2.55 0.41 2.17
CA GLY A 122 -2.67 1.49 3.14
C GLY A 122 -3.76 2.47 2.72
N GLY A 123 -4.02 3.45 3.57
CA GLY A 123 -4.98 4.52 3.32
C GLY A 123 -6.43 4.18 3.63
N VAL A 124 -6.81 2.90 3.61
CA VAL A 124 -8.16 2.43 3.99
C VAL A 124 -8.07 1.05 4.66
N ASN A 125 -9.07 0.74 5.49
CA ASN A 125 -9.20 -0.58 6.10
C ASN A 125 -9.46 -1.66 5.04
N TYR A 126 -8.71 -2.75 5.08
CA TYR A 126 -8.82 -3.86 4.14
C TYR A 126 -9.94 -4.84 4.47
N GLU A 127 -10.37 -4.93 5.73
CA GLU A 127 -11.35 -5.94 6.15
C GLU A 127 -12.64 -5.97 5.30
N PRO A 128 -13.23 -4.82 4.88
CA PRO A 128 -14.40 -4.83 4.01
C PRO A 128 -14.15 -5.47 2.62
N TYR A 129 -12.91 -5.49 2.18
CA TYR A 129 -12.50 -6.02 0.87
C TYR A 129 -12.05 -7.48 0.92
N ARG A 130 -11.66 -8.00 2.09
CA ARG A 130 -11.00 -9.30 2.27
C ARG A 130 -11.77 -10.44 1.61
N ALA A 131 -13.03 -10.62 1.91
CA ALA A 131 -13.85 -11.70 1.35
C ALA A 131 -13.93 -11.63 -0.19
N LYS A 132 -14.06 -10.43 -0.74
CA LYS A 132 -14.08 -10.22 -2.19
C LYS A 132 -12.72 -10.56 -2.82
N PHE A 133 -11.62 -10.17 -2.19
CA PHE A 133 -10.27 -10.49 -2.65
C PHE A 133 -10.01 -12.00 -2.62
N GLU A 134 -10.33 -12.68 -1.52
CA GLU A 134 -10.18 -14.13 -1.40
C GLU A 134 -10.97 -14.86 -2.49
N ASN A 135 -12.17 -14.38 -2.82
CA ASN A 135 -12.96 -14.92 -3.93
C ASN A 135 -12.29 -14.66 -5.29
N LEU A 136 -11.84 -13.44 -5.59
CA LEU A 136 -11.19 -13.11 -6.85
C LEU A 136 -9.85 -13.83 -7.02
N ILE A 137 -9.07 -13.96 -5.95
CA ILE A 137 -7.79 -14.64 -5.95
C ILE A 137 -7.95 -16.16 -5.99
N GLY A 138 -9.00 -16.70 -5.35
CA GLY A 138 -9.24 -18.14 -5.21
C GLY A 138 -8.52 -18.79 -4.03
N ARG A 139 -7.75 -18.03 -3.27
CA ARG A 139 -7.04 -18.45 -2.05
C ARG A 139 -6.73 -17.25 -1.17
N ARG A 140 -6.41 -17.52 0.09
CA ARG A 140 -5.86 -16.51 1.00
C ARG A 140 -4.41 -16.24 0.65
N ILE A 141 -4.00 -14.96 0.76
CA ILE A 141 -2.61 -14.50 0.65
C ILE A 141 -2.26 -13.64 1.85
N ASP A 142 -0.98 -13.48 2.11
CA ASP A 142 -0.50 -12.59 3.15
C ASP A 142 -0.69 -11.12 2.76
N SER A 143 -0.83 -10.27 3.77
CA SER A 143 -0.98 -8.84 3.54
C SER A 143 -0.19 -8.02 4.56
N ILE A 144 0.29 -6.85 4.14
CA ILE A 144 0.96 -5.89 5.01
C ILE A 144 0.23 -4.56 4.93
N GLU A 145 -0.24 -4.09 6.08
CA GLU A 145 -0.81 -2.76 6.22
C GLU A 145 0.26 -1.72 6.50
N LEU A 146 0.14 -0.59 5.82
CA LEU A 146 1.02 0.56 5.97
C LEU A 146 0.19 1.80 6.29
N PHE A 147 0.73 2.68 7.13
CA PHE A 147 0.12 3.98 7.41
C PHE A 147 1.04 5.13 6.97
N PRO A 148 1.11 5.41 5.65
CA PRO A 148 1.76 6.59 5.10
C PRO A 148 0.77 7.74 4.99
N ALA A 149 1.28 8.98 5.16
CA ALA A 149 0.61 10.21 4.78
C ALA A 149 1.64 11.20 4.20
N SER A 150 1.17 12.36 3.71
CA SER A 150 2.08 13.40 3.19
C SER A 150 2.99 13.96 4.27
N GLU A 151 2.54 13.92 5.51
CA GLU A 151 3.24 14.39 6.71
C GLU A 151 4.34 13.42 7.17
N GLY A 152 4.21 12.14 6.84
CA GLY A 152 5.19 11.14 7.23
C GLY A 152 4.72 9.70 7.07
N PHE A 153 5.60 8.78 7.46
CA PHE A 153 5.29 7.36 7.54
C PHE A 153 5.14 6.97 9.01
N PHE A 154 3.92 6.71 9.45
CA PHE A 154 3.59 6.63 10.88
C PHE A 154 3.68 5.23 11.46
N ALA A 155 3.12 4.24 10.77
CA ALA A 155 3.02 2.89 11.29
C ALA A 155 3.02 1.84 10.18
N TYR A 156 3.30 0.59 10.54
CA TYR A 156 3.16 -0.57 9.65
C TYR A 156 2.84 -1.84 10.44
N GLN A 157 2.16 -2.77 9.80
CA GLN A 157 1.94 -4.10 10.33
C GLN A 157 3.28 -4.87 10.39
N ASN A 158 3.63 -5.36 11.56
CA ASN A 158 4.89 -6.06 11.81
C ASN A 158 4.75 -7.57 11.98
N SER A 159 3.54 -8.09 12.08
CA SER A 159 3.26 -9.52 12.26
C SER A 159 2.03 -9.93 11.46
N GLN A 160 2.03 -11.16 10.94
CA GLN A 160 0.87 -11.77 10.30
C GLN A 160 -0.10 -12.41 11.33
N LYS A 161 0.35 -12.57 12.56
CA LYS A 161 -0.41 -13.22 13.64
C LYS A 161 -1.18 -12.24 14.49
N GLU A 162 -0.69 -11.01 14.60
CA GLU A 162 -1.26 -9.98 15.45
C GLU A 162 -2.02 -8.93 14.64
N LYS A 163 -3.07 -8.39 15.22
CA LYS A 163 -3.81 -7.27 14.63
C LYS A 163 -3.16 -5.96 15.05
N GLY A 164 -3.15 -5.00 14.13
CA GLY A 164 -2.63 -3.67 14.39
C GLY A 164 -1.27 -3.39 13.76
N MET A 165 -0.78 -2.20 13.98
CA MET A 165 0.47 -1.69 13.40
C MET A 165 1.38 -1.18 14.51
N ILE A 166 2.69 -1.34 14.30
CA ILE A 166 3.70 -0.69 15.17
C ILE A 166 3.83 0.78 14.75
N LEU A 167 3.70 1.68 15.72
CA LEU A 167 4.00 3.10 15.55
C LEU A 167 5.53 3.32 15.44
N LEU A 168 5.95 4.14 14.47
CA LEU A 168 7.35 4.45 14.23
C LEU A 168 7.80 5.63 15.12
N LEU A 169 8.42 5.34 16.26
CA LEU A 169 8.82 6.35 17.23
C LEU A 169 10.11 7.10 16.86
N ASN A 170 10.98 6.48 16.03
CA ASN A 170 12.31 7.02 15.70
C ASN A 170 12.38 7.59 14.27
N SER A 171 11.27 8.07 13.74
CA SER A 171 11.17 8.59 12.36
C SER A 171 11.28 10.11 12.25
N GLY A 172 11.64 10.82 13.35
CA GLY A 172 11.72 12.27 13.38
C GLY A 172 10.35 12.96 13.51
N ILE A 173 9.31 12.20 13.85
CA ILE A 173 7.94 12.70 14.08
C ILE A 173 7.71 12.81 15.58
N PHE A 174 7.20 13.95 16.02
CA PHE A 174 6.71 14.14 17.38
C PHE A 174 5.20 13.89 17.41
N TYR A 175 4.76 12.99 18.27
CA TYR A 175 3.36 12.59 18.36
C TYR A 175 2.68 13.22 19.56
N GLU A 176 1.53 13.83 19.31
CA GLU A 176 0.57 14.22 20.32
C GLU A 176 -0.75 13.47 20.09
N PHE A 177 -1.50 13.28 21.17
CA PHE A 177 -2.75 12.54 21.14
C PHE A 177 -3.84 13.31 21.88
N VAL A 178 -5.06 13.24 21.35
CA VAL A 178 -6.28 13.76 22.00
C VAL A 178 -7.26 12.60 22.07
N LYS A 179 -7.93 12.41 23.22
CA LYS A 179 -9.02 11.42 23.32
C LYS A 179 -10.06 11.69 22.24
N ALA A 180 -10.51 10.64 21.56
CA ALA A 180 -11.39 10.79 20.39
C ALA A 180 -12.72 11.48 20.73
N ASP A 181 -13.28 11.27 21.91
CA ASP A 181 -14.48 11.91 22.44
C ASP A 181 -14.29 13.38 22.81
N GLU A 182 -13.04 13.79 23.07
CA GLU A 182 -12.67 15.17 23.41
C GLU A 182 -12.14 15.96 22.20
N PHE A 183 -12.00 15.35 21.03
CA PHE A 183 -11.33 15.98 19.88
C PHE A 183 -12.02 17.28 19.41
N PHE A 184 -13.34 17.35 19.49
CA PHE A 184 -14.12 18.51 19.02
C PHE A 184 -14.43 19.55 20.11
N VAL A 185 -13.92 19.40 21.33
CA VAL A 185 -14.06 20.45 22.34
C VAL A 185 -13.15 21.66 21.99
N GLU A 186 -13.51 22.84 22.47
CA GLU A 186 -12.81 24.09 22.10
C GLU A 186 -11.30 24.09 22.42
N LYS A 187 -10.91 23.42 23.52
CA LYS A 187 -9.50 23.28 23.95
C LYS A 187 -9.23 21.85 24.41
N PRO A 188 -9.06 20.91 23.46
CA PRO A 188 -8.82 19.52 23.83
C PRO A 188 -7.47 19.37 24.54
N GLN A 189 -7.43 18.50 25.54
CA GLN A 189 -6.18 18.16 26.20
C GLN A 189 -5.31 17.32 25.28
N ARG A 190 -4.10 17.81 24.99
CA ARG A 190 -3.08 17.05 24.25
C ARG A 190 -2.18 16.34 25.24
N ILE A 191 -1.92 15.09 24.98
CA ILE A 191 -1.03 14.26 25.76
C ILE A 191 0.06 13.67 24.85
N THR A 192 1.17 13.25 25.46
CA THR A 192 2.25 12.58 24.73
C THR A 192 2.11 11.06 24.81
N LEU A 193 2.91 10.34 24.04
CA LEU A 193 2.86 8.88 24.00
C LEU A 193 2.97 8.20 25.36
N LYS A 194 3.72 8.79 26.32
CA LYS A 194 3.88 8.22 27.67
C LYS A 194 2.59 8.18 28.49
N ASP A 195 1.63 9.03 28.13
CA ASP A 195 0.37 9.22 28.86
C ASP A 195 -0.81 8.51 28.17
N VAL A 196 -0.54 7.82 27.04
CA VAL A 196 -1.56 7.04 26.30
C VAL A 196 -1.88 5.75 27.06
N GLU A 197 -3.16 5.46 27.19
CA GLU A 197 -3.70 4.28 27.87
C GLU A 197 -4.24 3.27 26.86
N VAL A 198 -3.98 1.98 27.12
CA VAL A 198 -4.51 0.88 26.31
C VAL A 198 -6.03 0.81 26.44
N GLY A 199 -6.72 0.63 25.31
CA GLY A 199 -8.20 0.53 25.29
C GLY A 199 -8.93 1.86 25.12
N ILE A 200 -8.22 3.00 25.12
CA ILE A 200 -8.78 4.30 24.84
C ILE A 200 -8.54 4.66 23.37
N ASN A 201 -9.53 5.24 22.71
CA ASN A 201 -9.40 5.74 21.35
C ASN A 201 -8.84 7.16 21.36
N TYR A 202 -7.81 7.40 20.54
CA TYR A 202 -7.18 8.70 20.39
C TYR A 202 -7.17 9.16 18.94
N VAL A 203 -7.22 10.47 18.76
CA VAL A 203 -6.84 11.14 17.52
C VAL A 203 -5.37 11.49 17.65
N MET A 204 -4.57 11.12 16.66
CA MET A 204 -3.15 11.50 16.55
C MET A 204 -3.06 12.87 15.88
N ILE A 205 -2.30 13.77 16.48
CA ILE A 205 -2.06 15.15 16.04
C ILE A 205 -0.64 15.29 15.51
#